data_768293d0973c5997780ebe43f0bad833
#
_entry.id   768293d0973c5997780ebe43f0bad833
#
_cell.length_a   1.000
_cell.length_b   1.000
_cell.length_c   1.000
_cell.angle_alpha   90.00
_cell.angle_beta   90.00
_cell.angle_gamma   90.00
#
_symmetry.space_group_name_H-M   'P 1'
#
loop_
_entity.id
_entity.type
_entity.pdbx_description
1 polymer ?
#
loop_
_entity_poly.entity_id
_entity_poly.type
_entity_poly.pdbx_seq_one_letter_code
_entity_poly.pdbx_strand_id
1 'polypeptide(L)'
;MPDQKLDNLLNLALDSTEEEREKSRNLNVGYEKQTRKWEIIVKYSEMGDSVEALLGGSGISVVPLLGGYAIVTLPESMLEEYSRRPQIEFIEKPTRLYFEDLFSKEASCITQVQRDEPGNLQLTGRGVLIGIVDSGVDYRHPAFLTADGKSRILRLWDQSIPGNPPEGYATGTEYTNEEINEALSLSVQEGRRLV
;
A
#
# COMPACT_ATOMS: atom_id res chain seq x y z
N MET A 1 9.56 15.68 -25.58
CA MET A 1 10.28 14.43 -25.30
C MET A 1 9.80 13.92 -23.95
N PRO A 2 9.53 12.63 -23.78
CA PRO A 2 9.16 12.10 -22.48
C PRO A 2 10.24 12.42 -21.46
N ASP A 3 9.83 12.84 -20.26
CA ASP A 3 10.75 13.12 -19.16
C ASP A 3 11.31 11.81 -18.63
N GLN A 4 12.63 11.68 -18.59
CA GLN A 4 13.30 10.45 -18.13
C GLN A 4 13.09 10.17 -16.64
N LYS A 5 12.72 11.19 -15.85
CA LYS A 5 12.40 11.01 -14.42
C LYS A 5 10.97 10.53 -14.17
N LEU A 6 10.08 10.61 -15.16
CA LEU A 6 8.71 10.12 -15.05
C LEU A 6 8.63 8.68 -15.55
N ASP A 7 7.83 7.86 -14.86
CA ASP A 7 7.55 6.51 -15.34
C ASP A 7 6.82 6.54 -16.70
N ASN A 8 6.90 5.44 -17.43
CA ASN A 8 6.32 5.35 -18.78
C ASN A 8 4.78 5.51 -18.78
N LEU A 9 4.10 5.02 -17.75
CA LEU A 9 2.64 5.13 -17.67
C LEU A 9 2.20 6.56 -17.32
N LEU A 10 2.98 7.27 -16.51
CA LEU A 10 2.73 8.68 -16.20
C LEU A 10 3.00 9.56 -17.43
N ASN A 11 4.11 9.36 -18.15
CA ASN A 11 4.38 10.03 -19.42
C ASN A 11 3.23 9.81 -20.42
N LEU A 12 2.79 8.57 -20.59
CA LEU A 12 1.68 8.24 -21.48
C LEU A 12 0.36 8.90 -21.02
N ALA A 13 0.11 8.94 -19.72
CA ALA A 13 -1.10 9.58 -19.19
C ALA A 13 -1.10 11.09 -19.43
N LEU A 14 0.04 11.76 -19.35
CA LEU A 14 0.18 13.20 -19.62
C LEU A 14 0.05 13.53 -21.10
N ASP A 15 0.54 12.64 -21.97
CA ASP A 15 0.44 12.79 -23.42
C ASP A 15 -0.95 12.43 -23.98
N SER A 16 -1.78 11.74 -23.19
CA SER A 16 -3.12 11.30 -23.58
C SER A 16 -4.19 12.35 -23.28
N THR A 17 -5.21 12.38 -24.14
CA THR A 17 -6.43 13.16 -23.86
C THR A 17 -7.21 12.57 -22.69
N GLU A 18 -8.10 13.36 -22.10
CA GLU A 18 -8.94 12.90 -20.98
C GLU A 18 -9.81 11.68 -21.39
N GLU A 19 -10.36 11.70 -22.63
CA GLU A 19 -11.15 10.58 -23.14
C GLU A 19 -10.34 9.29 -23.32
N GLU A 20 -9.08 9.40 -23.72
CA GLU A 20 -8.18 8.24 -23.87
C GLU A 20 -7.78 7.69 -22.50
N ARG A 21 -7.51 8.57 -21.52
CA ARG A 21 -7.23 8.16 -20.15
C ARG A 21 -8.42 7.42 -19.53
N GLU A 22 -9.66 7.86 -19.76
CA GLU A 22 -10.87 7.21 -19.25
C GLU A 22 -11.10 5.81 -19.83
N LYS A 23 -10.70 5.55 -21.07
CA LYS A 23 -10.79 4.23 -21.69
C LYS A 23 -9.78 3.24 -21.12
N SER A 24 -8.73 3.71 -20.48
CA SER A 24 -7.69 2.88 -19.87
C SER A 24 -7.93 2.67 -18.39
N ARG A 25 -7.87 1.40 -17.96
CA ARG A 25 -7.99 1.05 -16.53
C ARG A 25 -6.84 1.59 -15.66
N ASN A 26 -5.71 1.92 -16.28
CA ASN A 26 -4.48 2.23 -15.55
C ASN A 26 -4.05 3.70 -15.67
N LEU A 27 -4.43 4.42 -16.73
CA LEU A 27 -3.89 5.78 -16.96
C LEU A 27 -4.43 6.82 -15.97
N ASN A 28 -5.66 6.68 -15.49
CA ASN A 28 -6.26 7.61 -14.53
C ASN A 28 -5.99 7.28 -13.05
N VAL A 29 -5.23 6.24 -12.75
CA VAL A 29 -4.91 5.90 -11.35
C VAL A 29 -4.03 6.99 -10.76
N GLY A 30 -4.42 7.54 -9.60
CA GLY A 30 -3.75 8.68 -8.97
C GLY A 30 -4.19 10.06 -9.49
N TYR A 31 -5.07 10.14 -10.49
CA TYR A 31 -5.59 11.40 -11.00
C TYR A 31 -6.98 11.73 -10.44
N GLU A 32 -7.11 12.88 -9.82
CA GLU A 32 -8.38 13.42 -9.36
C GLU A 32 -8.94 14.45 -10.36
N LYS A 33 -9.98 14.07 -11.05
CA LYS A 33 -10.58 14.86 -12.14
C LYS A 33 -11.12 16.21 -11.67
N GLN A 34 -11.75 16.25 -10.49
CA GLN A 34 -12.41 17.47 -9.98
C GLN A 34 -11.41 18.59 -9.65
N THR A 35 -10.28 18.22 -9.05
CA THR A 35 -9.23 19.15 -8.63
C THR A 35 -8.09 19.24 -9.64
N ARG A 36 -8.07 18.38 -10.65
CA ARG A 36 -7.01 18.22 -11.65
C ARG A 36 -5.65 18.03 -11.01
N LYS A 37 -5.60 17.18 -9.97
CA LYS A 37 -4.38 16.85 -9.25
C LYS A 37 -3.98 15.41 -9.50
N TRP A 38 -2.67 15.19 -9.49
CA TRP A 38 -2.06 13.88 -9.46
C TRP A 38 -1.58 13.56 -8.05
N GLU A 39 -1.87 12.36 -7.58
CA GLU A 39 -1.15 11.70 -6.50
C GLU A 39 -0.08 10.81 -7.12
N ILE A 40 1.16 11.07 -6.76
CA ILE A 40 2.34 10.41 -7.32
C ILE A 40 3.26 9.92 -6.21
N ILE A 41 4.08 8.94 -6.52
CA ILE A 41 5.15 8.43 -5.65
C ILE A 41 6.46 9.03 -6.16
N VAL A 42 7.18 9.70 -5.27
CA VAL A 42 8.43 10.39 -5.61
C VAL A 42 9.58 9.72 -4.88
N LYS A 43 10.62 9.31 -5.62
CA LYS A 43 11.93 8.98 -5.08
C LYS A 43 12.77 10.25 -5.08
N TYR A 44 13.36 10.61 -3.94
CA TYR A 44 14.16 11.82 -3.80
C TYR A 44 15.46 11.55 -3.05
N SER A 45 16.46 12.40 -3.28
CA SER A 45 17.73 12.40 -2.55
C SER A 45 17.58 13.16 -1.24
N GLU A 46 17.94 12.53 -0.12
CA GLU A 46 17.98 13.17 1.20
C GLU A 46 19.17 14.12 1.28
N MET A 47 18.92 15.42 1.29
CA MET A 47 19.95 16.48 1.35
C MET A 47 19.98 17.24 2.68
N GLY A 48 19.51 16.62 3.77
CA GLY A 48 19.59 17.21 5.11
C GLY A 48 18.49 18.22 5.49
N ASP A 49 17.64 18.61 4.53
CA ASP A 49 16.44 19.41 4.80
C ASP A 49 15.23 18.53 5.11
N SER A 50 14.16 19.12 5.69
CA SER A 50 12.91 18.37 5.86
C SER A 50 12.30 18.03 4.49
N VAL A 51 11.60 16.89 4.43
CA VAL A 51 10.95 16.41 3.19
C VAL A 51 9.97 17.45 2.65
N GLU A 52 9.25 18.13 3.52
CA GLU A 52 8.33 19.20 3.18
C GLU A 52 9.04 20.41 2.57
N ALA A 53 10.25 20.74 3.05
CA ALA A 53 11.06 21.83 2.48
C ALA A 53 11.62 21.46 1.10
N LEU A 54 12.02 20.20 0.91
CA LEU A 54 12.57 19.70 -0.36
C LEU A 54 11.49 19.55 -1.44
N LEU A 55 10.36 18.94 -1.08
CA LEU A 55 9.34 18.50 -2.02
C LEU A 55 8.07 19.37 -2.01
N GLY A 56 7.82 20.11 -0.94
CA GLY A 56 6.62 20.92 -0.76
C GLY A 56 6.56 22.17 -1.63
N GLY A 57 5.46 22.92 -1.51
CA GLY A 57 5.19 24.16 -2.19
C GLY A 57 3.71 24.54 -2.13
N SER A 58 3.36 25.71 -2.68
CA SER A 58 1.97 26.14 -2.73
C SER A 58 1.11 25.18 -3.54
N GLY A 59 0.07 24.63 -2.92
CA GLY A 59 -0.84 23.65 -3.56
C GLY A 59 -0.30 22.23 -3.68
N ILE A 60 0.87 21.94 -3.09
CA ILE A 60 1.50 20.62 -3.06
C ILE A 60 1.35 20.05 -1.65
N SER A 61 0.82 18.84 -1.54
CA SER A 61 0.79 18.06 -0.31
C SER A 61 1.85 16.96 -0.38
N VAL A 62 2.56 16.74 0.73
CA VAL A 62 3.65 15.76 0.81
C VAL A 62 3.42 14.87 2.02
N VAL A 63 3.47 13.55 1.81
CA VAL A 63 3.47 12.55 2.87
C VAL A 63 4.78 11.77 2.77
N PRO A 64 5.72 11.97 3.71
CA PRO A 64 7.00 11.28 3.69
C PRO A 64 6.83 9.78 3.94
N LEU A 65 7.62 8.98 3.24
CA LEU A 65 7.73 7.53 3.42
C LEU A 65 9.17 7.16 3.77
N LEU A 66 9.39 5.91 4.15
CA LEU A 66 10.74 5.40 4.44
C LEU A 66 11.59 5.30 3.17
N GLY A 67 12.91 5.37 3.34
CA GLY A 67 13.88 5.07 2.28
C GLY A 67 13.98 6.12 1.17
N GLY A 68 13.69 7.40 1.46
CA GLY A 68 13.78 8.47 0.47
C GLY A 68 12.62 8.47 -0.53
N TYR A 69 11.45 8.03 -0.11
CA TYR A 69 10.21 8.10 -0.88
C TYR A 69 9.20 9.05 -0.22
N ALA A 70 8.32 9.61 -1.02
CA ALA A 70 7.18 10.39 -0.55
C ALA A 70 5.98 10.21 -1.48
N ILE A 71 4.76 10.27 -0.91
CA ILE A 71 3.55 10.48 -1.69
C ILE A 71 3.36 11.98 -1.83
N VAL A 72 3.18 12.44 -3.06
CA VAL A 72 3.03 13.86 -3.37
C VAL A 72 1.76 14.08 -4.16
N THR A 73 0.92 15.01 -3.71
CA THR A 73 -0.28 15.43 -4.44
C THR A 73 -0.07 16.84 -4.95
N LEU A 74 -0.14 17.04 -6.27
CA LEU A 74 0.09 18.33 -6.92
C LEU A 74 -0.79 18.51 -8.16
N PRO A 75 -1.06 19.77 -8.58
CA PRO A 75 -1.76 20.06 -9.84
C PRO A 75 -1.01 19.50 -11.05
N GLU A 76 -1.75 18.94 -12.03
CA GLU A 76 -1.20 18.42 -13.28
C GLU A 76 -0.29 19.44 -13.98
N SER A 77 -0.68 20.72 -13.97
CA SER A 77 0.09 21.82 -14.60
C SER A 77 1.47 22.05 -13.98
N MET A 78 1.71 21.58 -12.77
CA MET A 78 2.99 21.75 -12.08
C MET A 78 3.94 20.56 -12.25
N LEU A 79 3.46 19.44 -12.75
CA LEU A 79 4.17 18.16 -12.73
C LEU A 79 5.46 18.20 -13.56
N GLU A 80 5.44 18.86 -14.73
CA GLU A 80 6.62 19.00 -15.59
C GLU A 80 7.72 19.86 -14.94
N GLU A 81 7.35 20.98 -14.30
CA GLU A 81 8.30 21.81 -13.54
C GLU A 81 8.80 21.08 -12.30
N TYR A 82 7.91 20.33 -11.64
CA TYR A 82 8.21 19.58 -10.46
C TYR A 82 9.24 18.48 -10.71
N SER A 83 9.13 17.74 -11.81
CA SER A 83 10.08 16.67 -12.19
C SER A 83 11.51 17.20 -12.41
N ARG A 84 11.65 18.47 -12.82
CA ARG A 84 12.96 19.10 -13.07
C ARG A 84 13.74 19.47 -11.82
N ARG A 85 13.13 19.38 -10.64
CA ARG A 85 13.83 19.64 -9.36
C ARG A 85 15.04 18.69 -9.22
N PRO A 86 16.22 19.21 -8.85
CA PRO A 86 17.43 18.39 -8.75
C PRO A 86 17.34 17.30 -7.69
N GLN A 87 16.55 17.53 -6.64
CA GLN A 87 16.35 16.59 -5.55
C GLN A 87 15.51 15.35 -5.96
N ILE A 88 14.70 15.48 -7.02
CA ILE A 88 13.85 14.38 -7.49
C ILE A 88 14.65 13.45 -8.39
N GLU A 89 14.72 12.19 -8.03
CA GLU A 89 15.38 11.13 -8.79
C GLU A 89 14.41 10.47 -9.76
N PHE A 90 13.20 10.13 -9.30
CA PHE A 90 12.20 9.44 -10.09
C PHE A 90 10.79 9.74 -9.57
N ILE A 91 9.83 9.71 -10.47
CA ILE A 91 8.40 9.90 -10.19
C ILE A 91 7.61 8.79 -10.88
N GLU A 92 6.78 8.13 -10.12
CA GLU A 92 5.85 7.12 -10.64
C GLU A 92 4.42 7.42 -10.20
N LYS A 93 3.47 6.99 -11.01
CA LYS A 93 2.06 7.03 -10.62
C LYS A 93 1.68 5.75 -9.86
N PRO A 94 0.68 5.81 -8.96
CA PRO A 94 0.15 4.61 -8.32
C PRO A 94 -0.36 3.60 -9.36
N THR A 95 -0.27 2.34 -9.02
CA THR A 95 -0.85 1.24 -9.80
C THR A 95 -2.04 0.65 -9.05
N ARG A 96 -3.02 0.12 -9.79
CA ARG A 96 -4.12 -0.61 -9.16
C ARG A 96 -3.62 -1.93 -8.61
N LEU A 97 -4.06 -2.25 -7.41
CA LEU A 97 -3.94 -3.58 -6.84
C LEU A 97 -5.20 -4.37 -7.18
N TYR A 98 -5.02 -5.66 -7.46
CA TYR A 98 -6.10 -6.59 -7.74
C TYR A 98 -6.06 -7.73 -6.73
N PHE A 99 -7.22 -8.31 -6.42
CA PHE A 99 -7.27 -9.51 -5.60
C PHE A 99 -6.48 -10.64 -6.28
N GLU A 100 -5.61 -11.30 -5.53
CA GLU A 100 -4.86 -12.45 -6.03
C GLU A 100 -5.76 -13.66 -6.20
N ASP A 101 -5.46 -14.47 -7.23
CA ASP A 101 -6.17 -15.70 -7.55
C ASP A 101 -5.68 -16.86 -6.67
N LEU A 102 -6.59 -17.82 -6.40
CA LEU A 102 -6.32 -19.06 -5.69
C LEU A 102 -5.22 -19.94 -6.35
N PHE A 103 -4.94 -19.72 -7.63
CA PHE A 103 -3.92 -20.44 -8.40
C PHE A 103 -2.49 -19.91 -8.20
N SER A 104 -2.31 -18.76 -7.57
CA SER A 104 -0.98 -18.15 -7.37
C SER A 104 -0.04 -19.04 -6.57
N LYS A 105 -0.56 -19.81 -5.62
CA LYS A 105 0.20 -20.75 -4.79
C LYS A 105 0.80 -21.92 -5.60
N GLU A 106 0.07 -22.43 -6.57
CA GLU A 106 0.56 -23.48 -7.47
C GLU A 106 1.55 -22.91 -8.49
N ALA A 107 1.23 -21.76 -9.07
CA ALA A 107 2.12 -21.08 -10.03
C ALA A 107 3.47 -20.69 -9.42
N SER A 108 3.49 -20.39 -8.11
CA SER A 108 4.70 -20.05 -7.36
C SER A 108 5.45 -21.29 -6.81
N CYS A 109 5.02 -22.51 -7.10
CA CYS A 109 5.57 -23.78 -6.58
C CYS A 109 5.55 -23.90 -5.04
N ILE A 110 4.79 -23.06 -4.33
CA ILE A 110 4.71 -23.05 -2.88
C ILE A 110 4.13 -24.37 -2.36
N THR A 111 3.15 -24.92 -3.05
CA THR A 111 2.51 -26.20 -2.68
C THR A 111 3.53 -27.34 -2.60
N GLN A 112 4.49 -27.41 -3.54
CA GLN A 112 5.52 -28.44 -3.57
C GLN A 112 6.50 -28.31 -2.39
N VAL A 113 6.86 -27.07 -2.02
CA VAL A 113 7.78 -26.81 -0.91
C VAL A 113 7.15 -27.15 0.45
N GLN A 114 5.82 -27.02 0.57
CA GLN A 114 5.06 -27.24 1.80
C GLN A 114 4.64 -28.69 2.03
N ARG A 115 4.59 -29.54 0.98
CA ARG A 115 4.11 -30.93 1.10
C ARG A 115 4.96 -31.75 2.08
N ASP A 116 4.28 -32.51 2.92
CA ASP A 116 4.88 -33.50 3.82
C ASP A 116 5.10 -34.83 3.08
N GLU A 117 5.99 -34.82 2.11
CA GLU A 117 6.36 -35.98 1.31
C GLU A 117 7.89 -36.18 1.37
N PRO A 118 8.38 -37.42 1.30
CA PRO A 118 9.81 -37.69 1.27
C PRO A 118 10.51 -36.93 0.14
N GLY A 119 11.53 -36.16 0.50
CA GLY A 119 12.29 -35.33 -0.45
C GLY A 119 11.85 -33.88 -0.57
N ASN A 120 10.72 -33.47 0.02
CA ASN A 120 10.29 -32.10 0.11
C ASN A 120 10.87 -31.38 1.32
N LEU A 121 11.00 -30.05 1.25
CA LEU A 121 11.64 -29.25 2.29
C LEU A 121 10.76 -29.02 3.53
N GLN A 122 9.47 -29.32 3.45
CA GLN A 122 8.47 -29.14 4.52
C GLN A 122 8.49 -27.73 5.14
N LEU A 123 8.78 -26.73 4.32
CA LEU A 123 8.87 -25.34 4.79
C LEU A 123 7.48 -24.73 4.92
N THR A 124 7.09 -24.45 6.15
CA THR A 124 5.78 -23.88 6.47
C THR A 124 5.83 -22.39 6.86
N GLY A 125 7.02 -21.77 6.81
CA GLY A 125 7.21 -20.38 7.24
C GLY A 125 7.13 -20.18 8.77
N ARG A 126 7.28 -21.24 9.57
CA ARG A 126 7.26 -21.11 11.03
C ARG A 126 8.30 -20.09 11.51
N GLY A 127 7.88 -19.10 12.31
CA GLY A 127 8.73 -18.05 12.85
C GLY A 127 9.01 -16.89 11.87
N VAL A 128 8.39 -16.90 10.68
CA VAL A 128 8.47 -15.81 9.71
C VAL A 128 7.27 -14.88 9.91
N LEU A 129 7.53 -13.58 10.02
CA LEU A 129 6.49 -12.55 10.01
C LEU A 129 6.18 -12.15 8.56
N ILE A 130 4.89 -12.03 8.26
CA ILE A 130 4.39 -11.57 6.96
C ILE A 130 3.59 -10.29 7.20
N GLY A 131 3.98 -9.19 6.55
CA GLY A 131 3.19 -7.98 6.48
C GLY A 131 2.26 -8.05 5.27
N ILE A 132 0.97 -7.76 5.50
CA ILE A 132 -0.06 -7.72 4.46
C ILE A 132 -0.66 -6.32 4.45
N VAL A 133 -0.68 -5.69 3.27
CA VAL A 133 -1.37 -4.42 3.03
C VAL A 133 -2.48 -4.71 2.02
N ASP A 134 -3.73 -4.59 2.48
CA ASP A 134 -4.90 -4.95 1.70
C ASP A 134 -6.11 -4.07 2.08
N SER A 135 -7.24 -4.26 1.43
CA SER A 135 -8.50 -3.56 1.69
C SER A 135 -9.23 -4.01 2.96
N GLY A 136 -8.72 -5.01 3.63
CA GLY A 136 -9.24 -5.58 4.87
C GLY A 136 -8.88 -7.05 5.03
N VAL A 137 -9.18 -7.62 6.20
CA VAL A 137 -8.94 -9.03 6.51
C VAL A 137 -10.13 -9.61 7.28
N ASP A 138 -10.57 -10.80 6.90
CA ASP A 138 -11.46 -11.59 7.77
C ASP A 138 -10.63 -12.30 8.84
N TYR A 139 -10.41 -11.63 9.96
CA TYR A 139 -9.59 -12.14 11.07
C TYR A 139 -10.15 -13.42 11.71
N ARG A 140 -11.43 -13.77 11.42
CA ARG A 140 -12.09 -15.02 11.86
C ARG A 140 -11.87 -16.19 10.91
N HIS A 141 -11.32 -15.93 9.72
CA HIS A 141 -11.09 -16.99 8.74
C HIS A 141 -10.12 -18.06 9.30
N PRO A 142 -10.42 -19.35 9.16
CA PRO A 142 -9.62 -20.43 9.74
C PRO A 142 -8.13 -20.41 9.39
N ALA A 143 -7.75 -19.85 8.23
CA ALA A 143 -6.35 -19.70 7.84
C ALA A 143 -5.54 -18.76 8.76
N PHE A 144 -6.21 -17.85 9.48
CA PHE A 144 -5.58 -16.97 10.46
C PHE A 144 -5.69 -17.48 11.90
N LEU A 145 -6.23 -18.67 12.10
CA LEU A 145 -6.35 -19.28 13.43
C LEU A 145 -5.33 -20.41 13.62
N THR A 146 -4.93 -20.59 14.86
CA THR A 146 -4.19 -21.75 15.33
C THR A 146 -5.15 -22.91 15.56
N ALA A 147 -4.62 -24.12 15.78
CA ALA A 147 -5.45 -25.32 16.04
C ALA A 147 -6.33 -25.21 17.31
N ASP A 148 -5.92 -24.38 18.27
CA ASP A 148 -6.68 -24.06 19.49
C ASP A 148 -7.62 -22.85 19.33
N GLY A 149 -7.82 -22.37 18.10
CA GLY A 149 -8.77 -21.32 17.76
C GLY A 149 -8.31 -19.89 18.09
N LYS A 150 -7.05 -19.69 18.43
CA LYS A 150 -6.48 -18.37 18.68
C LYS A 150 -5.99 -17.71 17.39
N SER A 151 -5.94 -16.38 17.37
CA SER A 151 -5.42 -15.62 16.23
C SER A 151 -3.93 -15.82 16.03
N ARG A 152 -3.52 -16.02 14.78
CA ARG A 152 -2.13 -15.93 14.33
C ARG A 152 -1.72 -14.51 13.97
N ILE A 153 -2.67 -13.57 13.87
CA ILE A 153 -2.42 -12.17 13.59
C ILE A 153 -1.80 -11.53 14.84
N LEU A 154 -0.61 -10.96 14.72
CA LEU A 154 0.07 -10.31 15.82
C LEU A 154 -0.39 -8.87 16.02
N ARG A 155 -0.58 -8.16 14.91
CA ARG A 155 -1.05 -6.79 14.86
C ARG A 155 -1.96 -6.60 13.66
N LEU A 156 -3.03 -5.83 13.83
CA LEU A 156 -3.93 -5.40 12.76
C LEU A 156 -4.09 -3.90 12.86
N TRP A 157 -3.78 -3.17 11.80
CA TRP A 157 -3.99 -1.74 11.72
C TRP A 157 -5.11 -1.43 10.73
N ASP A 158 -6.26 -1.03 11.25
CA ASP A 158 -7.36 -0.53 10.44
C ASP A 158 -7.21 0.99 10.26
N GLN A 159 -6.91 1.40 9.04
CA GLN A 159 -6.71 2.81 8.69
C GLN A 159 -8.01 3.59 8.53
N SER A 160 -9.16 2.89 8.46
CA SER A 160 -10.47 3.49 8.26
C SER A 160 -11.17 3.91 9.56
N ILE A 161 -10.75 3.33 10.69
CA ILE A 161 -11.37 3.55 12.01
C ILE A 161 -10.51 4.52 12.82
N PRO A 162 -10.99 5.74 13.14
CA PRO A 162 -10.26 6.66 14.01
C PRO A 162 -10.08 6.07 15.42
N GLY A 163 -8.87 6.14 15.96
CA GLY A 163 -8.56 5.62 17.29
C GLY A 163 -7.08 5.75 17.64
N ASN A 164 -6.48 4.67 18.10
CA ASN A 164 -5.08 4.62 18.52
C ASN A 164 -4.22 4.04 17.38
N PRO A 165 -3.58 4.87 16.55
CA PRO A 165 -2.72 4.39 15.47
C PRO A 165 -1.42 3.78 16.01
N PRO A 166 -0.70 3.00 15.17
CA PRO A 166 0.66 2.56 15.48
C PRO A 166 1.59 3.75 15.70
N GLU A 167 2.68 3.52 16.44
CA GLU A 167 3.71 4.54 16.67
C GLU A 167 4.25 5.10 15.33
N GLY A 168 4.32 6.44 15.25
CA GLY A 168 4.77 7.15 14.05
C GLY A 168 3.68 7.41 12.99
N TYR A 169 2.43 6.99 13.24
CA TYR A 169 1.30 7.25 12.36
C TYR A 169 0.25 8.13 13.03
N ALA A 170 -0.50 8.89 12.23
CA ALA A 170 -1.46 9.88 12.73
C ALA A 170 -2.92 9.41 12.67
N THR A 171 -3.22 8.31 11.97
CA THR A 171 -4.59 7.88 11.70
C THR A 171 -4.77 6.37 11.85
N GLY A 172 -6.00 5.94 12.04
CA GLY A 172 -6.36 4.54 12.15
C GLY A 172 -6.37 4.03 13.58
N THR A 173 -6.62 2.74 13.72
CA THR A 173 -6.60 2.02 15.00
C THR A 173 -5.76 0.76 14.86
N GLU A 174 -4.78 0.57 15.72
CA GLU A 174 -4.03 -0.68 15.84
C GLU A 174 -4.68 -1.60 16.88
N TYR A 175 -4.83 -2.85 16.52
CA TYR A 175 -5.30 -3.93 17.42
C TYR A 175 -4.19 -4.94 17.67
N THR A 176 -4.01 -5.27 18.92
CA THR A 176 -3.06 -6.30 19.38
C THR A 176 -3.62 -7.71 19.20
N ASN A 177 -2.76 -8.72 19.30
CA ASN A 177 -3.19 -10.12 19.29
C ASN A 177 -4.20 -10.45 20.40
N GLU A 178 -4.02 -9.84 21.57
CA GLU A 178 -4.91 -10.01 22.74
C GLU A 178 -6.31 -9.49 22.42
N GLU A 179 -6.43 -8.28 21.89
CA GLU A 179 -7.72 -7.67 21.51
C GLU A 179 -8.42 -8.44 20.39
N ILE A 180 -7.65 -8.94 19.40
CA ILE A 180 -8.19 -9.80 18.35
C ILE A 180 -8.73 -11.13 18.95
N ASN A 181 -8.02 -11.74 19.89
CA ASN A 181 -8.48 -12.94 20.57
C ASN A 181 -9.72 -12.70 21.45
N GLU A 182 -9.80 -11.54 22.09
CA GLU A 182 -11.02 -11.14 22.82
C GLU A 182 -12.20 -11.02 21.84
N ALA A 183 -12.03 -10.33 20.71
CA ALA A 183 -13.06 -10.23 19.68
C ALA A 183 -13.47 -11.58 19.08
N LEU A 184 -12.54 -12.54 18.97
CA LEU A 184 -12.84 -13.92 18.54
C LEU A 184 -13.72 -14.68 19.52
N SER A 185 -13.59 -14.39 20.82
CA SER A 185 -14.37 -15.05 21.88
C SER A 185 -15.84 -14.60 21.93
N LEU A 186 -16.16 -13.46 21.30
CA LEU A 186 -17.48 -12.88 21.27
C LEU A 186 -18.29 -13.35 20.06
N SER A 187 -19.59 -13.06 20.07
CA SER A 187 -20.40 -13.24 18.87
C SER A 187 -19.87 -12.39 17.70
N VAL A 188 -20.20 -12.78 16.46
CA VAL A 188 -19.74 -12.05 15.26
C VAL A 188 -20.12 -10.57 15.30
N GLN A 189 -21.32 -10.26 15.81
CA GLN A 189 -21.79 -8.86 15.89
C GLN A 189 -21.07 -8.05 16.97
N GLU A 190 -20.76 -8.65 18.11
CA GLU A 190 -20.05 -8.00 19.20
C GLU A 190 -18.56 -7.86 18.86
N GLY A 191 -17.93 -8.90 18.30
CA GLY A 191 -16.54 -8.86 17.89
C GLY A 191 -16.26 -7.77 16.83
N ARG A 192 -17.15 -7.57 15.86
CA ARG A 192 -17.05 -6.49 14.86
C ARG A 192 -17.14 -5.07 15.42
N ARG A 193 -17.49 -4.90 16.68
CA ARG A 193 -17.49 -3.60 17.36
C ARG A 193 -16.17 -3.33 18.08
N LEU A 194 -15.36 -4.36 18.28
CA LEU A 194 -14.07 -4.25 18.95
C LEU A 194 -12.91 -4.19 17.95
N VAL A 195 -13.03 -4.91 16.83
CA VAL A 195 -12.01 -5.00 15.76
C VAL A 195 -12.65 -4.83 14.40
#